data_e4a86da3b804140908f7df174efeaadf
#
_entry.id   e4a86da3b804140908f7df174efeaadf
#
_cell.length_a   1.000
_cell.length_b   1.000
_cell.length_c   1.000
_cell.angle_alpha   90.00
_cell.angle_beta   90.00
_cell.angle_gamma   90.00
#
_symmetry.space_group_name_H-M   'P 1'
#
loop_
_entity.id
_entity.type
_entity.pdbx_description
1 polymer ?
#
loop_
_entity_poly.entity_id
_entity_poly.type
_entity_poly.pdbx_seq_one_letter_code
_entity_poly.pdbx_strand_id
1 'polypeptide(L)'
;MSESQEVTMLLSALTNGEEGAASKLIPMVYDELRRLAGSYMRRERVDHTLQATALVNEAYLKLIEQRAVNWQSRAHFFGVAAQLMRRILIDYARGHTREKRGGEQKKVSLDEVFLFSEQQADELLAVDDSLNLLAKMDPRQARVVELRFFAGLSVEEAAEALGVSPKTVKRDWAVAKAWLYADLKERYGMDAAAMGERQSTI
;
A
#
# COMPACT_ATOMS: atom_id res chain seq x y z
N MET A 1 27.73 -6.80 3.25
CA MET A 1 26.43 -7.04 2.58
C MET A 1 25.64 -5.75 2.66
N SER A 2 24.88 -5.41 1.64
CA SER A 2 23.94 -4.27 1.76
C SER A 2 22.71 -4.71 2.56
N GLU A 3 22.05 -3.76 3.25
CA GLU A 3 20.80 -4.01 3.99
C GLU A 3 19.73 -4.69 3.12
N SER A 4 19.65 -4.30 1.85
CA SER A 4 18.74 -4.93 0.86
C SER A 4 19.05 -6.41 0.61
N GLN A 5 20.33 -6.80 0.61
CA GLN A 5 20.71 -8.20 0.46
C GLN A 5 20.38 -9.02 1.70
N GLU A 6 20.55 -8.45 2.88
CA GLU A 6 20.23 -9.10 4.16
C GLU A 6 18.72 -9.33 4.29
N VAL A 7 17.90 -8.33 3.96
CA VAL A 7 16.44 -8.49 3.90
C VAL A 7 16.05 -9.59 2.92
N THR A 8 16.65 -9.66 1.73
CA THR A 8 16.36 -10.70 0.74
C THR A 8 16.71 -12.10 1.24
N MET A 9 17.84 -12.24 1.95
CA MET A 9 18.22 -13.53 2.56
C MET A 9 17.25 -13.96 3.66
N LEU A 10 16.82 -13.04 4.53
CA LEU A 10 15.84 -13.34 5.57
C LEU A 10 14.45 -13.68 4.99
N LEU A 11 14.07 -13.05 3.88
CA LEU A 11 12.85 -13.41 3.16
C LEU A 11 12.91 -14.82 2.57
N SER A 12 14.06 -15.22 2.03
CA SER A 12 14.27 -16.59 1.57
C SER A 12 14.21 -17.61 2.72
N ALA A 13 14.85 -17.29 3.85
CA ALA A 13 14.79 -18.10 5.06
C ALA A 13 13.34 -18.24 5.58
N LEU A 14 12.56 -17.15 5.54
CA LEU A 14 11.14 -17.17 5.90
C LEU A 14 10.32 -18.08 4.97
N THR A 15 10.58 -18.04 3.66
CA THR A 15 9.95 -18.94 2.67
C THR A 15 10.26 -20.40 2.97
N ASN A 16 11.47 -20.70 3.38
CA ASN A 16 11.91 -22.05 3.74
C ASN A 16 11.42 -22.52 5.12
N GLY A 17 10.70 -21.68 5.85
CA GLY A 17 10.18 -22.01 7.19
C GLY A 17 11.23 -22.02 8.29
N GLU A 18 12.36 -21.33 8.11
CA GLU A 18 13.43 -21.27 9.11
C GLU A 18 12.95 -20.53 10.35
N GLU A 19 13.09 -21.16 11.51
CA GLU A 19 12.73 -20.56 12.79
C GLU A 19 13.56 -19.28 13.06
N GLY A 20 12.87 -18.22 13.53
CA GLY A 20 13.50 -16.96 13.87
C GLY A 20 13.76 -16.02 12.70
N ALA A 21 13.55 -16.43 11.43
CA ALA A 21 13.70 -15.54 10.27
C ALA A 21 12.77 -14.32 10.37
N ALA A 22 11.50 -14.53 10.75
CA ALA A 22 10.53 -13.45 10.97
C ALA A 22 10.99 -12.45 12.03
N SER A 23 11.50 -12.93 13.17
CA SER A 23 11.96 -12.08 14.29
C SER A 23 13.14 -11.19 13.91
N LYS A 24 14.00 -11.66 12.99
CA LYS A 24 15.15 -10.88 12.47
C LYS A 24 14.73 -9.92 11.37
N LEU A 25 13.73 -10.29 10.56
CA LEU A 25 13.24 -9.48 9.45
C LEU A 25 12.50 -8.23 9.94
N ILE A 26 11.63 -8.37 10.96
CA ILE A 26 10.80 -7.26 11.49
C ILE A 26 11.61 -6.00 11.76
N PRO A 27 12.66 -5.99 12.59
CA PRO A 27 13.37 -4.77 12.92
C PRO A 27 13.91 -4.04 11.68
N MET A 28 14.26 -4.78 10.63
CA MET A 28 14.84 -4.22 9.41
C MET A 28 13.80 -3.58 8.49
N VAL A 29 12.56 -4.07 8.51
CA VAL A 29 11.50 -3.57 7.61
C VAL A 29 10.45 -2.72 8.31
N TYR A 30 10.42 -2.71 9.65
CA TYR A 30 9.37 -2.06 10.44
C TYR A 30 9.27 -0.56 10.19
N ASP A 31 10.37 0.16 10.22
CA ASP A 31 10.37 1.61 10.04
C ASP A 31 9.92 2.00 8.64
N GLU A 32 10.26 1.20 7.65
CA GLU A 32 9.84 1.41 6.26
C GLU A 32 8.35 1.08 6.08
N LEU A 33 7.87 -0.03 6.64
CA LEU A 33 6.45 -0.35 6.68
C LEU A 33 5.65 0.73 7.42
N ARG A 34 6.19 1.30 8.50
CA ARG A 34 5.57 2.40 9.23
C ARG A 34 5.53 3.69 8.43
N ARG A 35 6.60 4.02 7.71
CA ARG A 35 6.60 5.17 6.78
C ARG A 35 5.57 4.98 5.68
N LEU A 36 5.47 3.78 5.14
CA LEU A 36 4.47 3.39 4.15
C LEU A 36 3.05 3.58 4.71
N ALA A 37 2.73 2.99 5.86
CA ALA A 37 1.45 3.16 6.52
C ALA A 37 1.13 4.64 6.80
N GLY A 38 2.10 5.42 7.28
CA GLY A 38 1.97 6.86 7.51
C GLY A 38 1.68 7.64 6.23
N SER A 39 2.16 7.20 5.07
CA SER A 39 1.87 7.86 3.80
C SER A 39 0.40 7.77 3.38
N TYR A 40 -0.30 6.70 3.79
CA TYR A 40 -1.73 6.56 3.57
C TYR A 40 -2.57 7.47 4.47
N MET A 41 -2.03 7.85 5.63
CA MET A 41 -2.76 8.54 6.70
C MET A 41 -2.42 10.03 6.80
N ARG A 42 -1.62 10.60 5.90
CA ARG A 42 -0.92 11.89 6.04
C ARG A 42 -1.82 13.14 6.01
N ARG A 43 -3.14 13.05 6.06
CA ARG A 43 -4.00 14.26 5.94
C ARG A 43 -4.48 14.89 7.24
N GLU A 44 -4.26 14.34 8.43
CA GLU A 44 -4.65 15.02 9.70
C GLU A 44 -3.84 14.63 10.95
N ARG A 45 -3.72 15.60 11.87
CA ARG A 45 -3.36 15.70 13.30
C ARG A 45 -2.61 14.54 14.02
N VAL A 46 -1.96 14.89 15.13
CA VAL A 46 -1.00 14.19 16.02
C VAL A 46 -1.31 12.73 16.40
N ASP A 47 -2.54 12.24 16.22
CA ASP A 47 -2.97 10.89 16.60
C ASP A 47 -2.67 9.79 15.54
N HIS A 48 -2.13 10.15 14.38
CA HIS A 48 -1.89 9.20 13.27
C HIS A 48 -0.81 8.15 13.54
N THR A 49 0.02 8.36 14.56
CA THR A 49 1.09 7.39 14.90
C THR A 49 0.53 6.05 15.35
N LEU A 50 -0.56 6.05 16.12
CA LEU A 50 -1.22 4.82 16.57
C LEU A 50 -1.91 4.09 15.42
N GLN A 51 -2.54 4.83 14.51
CA GLN A 51 -3.21 4.26 13.33
C GLN A 51 -2.20 3.62 12.36
N ALA A 52 -1.08 4.28 12.08
CA ALA A 52 -0.01 3.72 11.25
C ALA A 52 0.57 2.44 11.87
N THR A 53 0.79 2.43 13.18
CA THR A 53 1.29 1.25 13.90
C THR A 53 0.31 0.08 13.83
N ALA A 54 -0.99 0.34 13.98
CA ALA A 54 -2.01 -0.69 13.89
C ALA A 54 -2.09 -1.29 12.48
N LEU A 55 -2.02 -0.45 11.43
CA LEU A 55 -1.99 -0.90 10.04
C LEU A 55 -0.76 -1.77 9.74
N VAL A 56 0.41 -1.36 10.24
CA VAL A 56 1.64 -2.16 10.09
C VAL A 56 1.49 -3.50 10.78
N ASN A 57 1.00 -3.53 12.01
CA ASN A 57 0.86 -4.76 12.78
C ASN A 57 -0.13 -5.74 12.10
N GLU A 58 -1.27 -5.25 11.63
CA GLU A 58 -2.26 -6.07 10.93
C GLU A 58 -1.71 -6.59 9.58
N ALA A 59 -1.06 -5.72 8.80
CA ALA A 59 -0.44 -6.12 7.55
C ALA A 59 0.68 -7.16 7.79
N TYR A 60 1.50 -6.94 8.81
CA TYR A 60 2.58 -7.86 9.15
C TYR A 60 2.07 -9.25 9.54
N LEU A 61 1.07 -9.35 10.42
CA LEU A 61 0.48 -10.63 10.79
C LEU A 61 -0.01 -11.38 9.55
N LYS A 62 -0.72 -10.70 8.66
CA LYS A 62 -1.19 -11.29 7.40
C LYS A 62 -0.05 -11.66 6.43
N LEU A 63 1.07 -10.91 6.44
CA LEU A 63 2.25 -11.22 5.61
C LEU A 63 2.95 -12.51 6.07
N ILE A 64 3.15 -12.70 7.38
CA ILE A 64 3.81 -13.89 7.91
C ILE A 64 2.93 -15.14 7.84
N GLU A 65 1.59 -14.99 7.88
CA GLU A 65 0.64 -16.08 7.69
C GLU A 65 0.61 -16.61 6.26
N GLN A 66 1.10 -15.83 5.28
CA GLN A 66 1.16 -16.24 3.87
C GLN A 66 2.32 -17.23 3.62
N ARG A 67 2.23 -18.43 4.16
CA ARG A 67 3.24 -19.50 3.99
C ARG A 67 3.49 -19.92 2.53
N ALA A 68 2.63 -19.52 1.59
CA ALA A 68 2.72 -19.90 0.18
C ALA A 68 3.43 -18.86 -0.70
N VAL A 69 3.87 -17.73 -0.14
CA VAL A 69 4.54 -16.69 -0.92
C VAL A 69 6.03 -16.99 -1.02
N ASN A 70 6.48 -17.24 -2.25
CA ASN A 70 7.91 -17.30 -2.54
C ASN A 70 8.46 -15.86 -2.66
N TRP A 71 9.11 -15.38 -1.61
CA TRP A 71 9.68 -14.04 -1.55
C TRP A 71 10.91 -13.94 -2.45
N GLN A 72 10.81 -13.21 -3.55
CA GLN A 72 11.86 -13.11 -4.55
C GLN A 72 12.88 -12.01 -4.25
N SER A 73 12.44 -10.90 -3.65
CA SER A 73 13.31 -9.76 -3.33
C SER A 73 12.65 -8.84 -2.28
N ARG A 74 13.44 -7.91 -1.74
CA ARG A 74 12.95 -6.82 -0.89
C ARG A 74 11.84 -6.02 -1.59
N ALA A 75 12.01 -5.66 -2.85
CA ALA A 75 11.02 -4.91 -3.63
C ALA A 75 9.72 -5.71 -3.79
N HIS A 76 9.78 -7.03 -3.99
CA HIS A 76 8.61 -7.91 -4.01
C HIS A 76 7.87 -7.89 -2.67
N PHE A 77 8.59 -7.99 -1.55
CA PHE A 77 8.02 -7.93 -0.20
C PHE A 77 7.24 -6.62 0.03
N PHE A 78 7.85 -5.47 -0.22
CA PHE A 78 7.18 -4.17 -0.05
C PHE A 78 6.01 -3.98 -1.02
N GLY A 79 6.11 -4.51 -2.22
CA GLY A 79 5.00 -4.53 -3.17
C GLY A 79 3.78 -5.31 -2.67
N VAL A 80 3.99 -6.46 -2.04
CA VAL A 80 2.92 -7.27 -1.43
C VAL A 80 2.39 -6.58 -0.17
N ALA A 81 3.27 -6.04 0.67
CA ALA A 81 2.88 -5.28 1.87
C ALA A 81 1.99 -4.09 1.52
N ALA A 82 2.32 -3.33 0.46
CA ALA A 82 1.52 -2.21 -0.01
C ALA A 82 0.11 -2.62 -0.45
N GLN A 83 0.01 -3.70 -1.23
CA GLN A 83 -1.29 -4.24 -1.64
C GLN A 83 -2.13 -4.67 -0.43
N LEU A 84 -1.51 -5.31 0.53
CA LEU A 84 -2.18 -5.76 1.73
C LEU A 84 -2.66 -4.60 2.60
N MET A 85 -1.81 -3.59 2.83
CA MET A 85 -2.20 -2.37 3.54
C MET A 85 -3.34 -1.63 2.83
N ARG A 86 -3.25 -1.48 1.50
CA ARG A 86 -4.35 -0.90 0.70
C ARG A 86 -5.63 -1.68 0.93
N ARG A 87 -5.61 -3.01 0.83
CA ARG A 87 -6.78 -3.85 1.03
C ARG A 87 -7.39 -3.69 2.42
N ILE A 88 -6.56 -3.68 3.46
CA ILE A 88 -7.00 -3.43 4.85
C ILE A 88 -7.73 -2.08 4.92
N LEU A 89 -7.13 -1.01 4.42
CA LEU A 89 -7.72 0.33 4.43
C LEU A 89 -9.05 0.41 3.66
N ILE A 90 -9.15 -0.25 2.51
CA ILE A 90 -10.38 -0.32 1.71
C ILE A 90 -11.48 -1.08 2.47
N ASP A 91 -11.15 -2.19 3.11
CA ASP A 91 -12.11 -2.96 3.88
C ASP A 91 -12.66 -2.12 5.07
N TYR A 92 -11.80 -1.34 5.73
CA TYR A 92 -12.22 -0.37 6.76
C TYR A 92 -13.11 0.75 6.19
N ALA A 93 -12.71 1.38 5.10
CA ALA A 93 -13.50 2.43 4.46
C ALA A 93 -14.90 1.93 4.06
N ARG A 94 -14.99 0.71 3.52
CA ARG A 94 -16.27 0.06 3.18
C ARG A 94 -17.10 -0.25 4.43
N GLY A 95 -16.48 -0.70 5.52
CA GLY A 95 -17.12 -0.92 6.82
C GLY A 95 -17.78 0.36 7.32
N HIS A 96 -16.98 1.44 7.40
CA HIS A 96 -17.44 2.76 7.85
C HIS A 96 -18.66 3.30 7.05
N THR A 97 -18.63 3.15 5.72
CA THR A 97 -19.72 3.58 4.85
C THR A 97 -20.99 2.71 5.01
N ARG A 98 -20.86 1.41 5.33
CA ARG A 98 -21.99 0.49 5.53
C ARG A 98 -22.71 0.71 6.84
N GLU A 99 -22.00 0.95 7.94
CA GLU A 99 -22.58 1.20 9.28
C GLU A 99 -23.54 2.39 9.27
N LYS A 100 -23.18 3.46 8.57
CA LYS A 100 -24.04 4.64 8.41
C LYS A 100 -25.32 4.37 7.61
N ARG A 101 -25.33 3.36 6.72
CA ARG A 101 -26.52 2.99 5.93
C ARG A 101 -27.40 1.93 6.62
N GLY A 102 -27.23 1.66 7.93
CA GLY A 102 -28.09 0.77 8.71
C GLY A 102 -27.78 -0.71 8.56
N GLY A 103 -26.54 -1.08 8.20
CA GLY A 103 -26.08 -2.47 8.19
C GLY A 103 -25.84 -3.01 9.60
N GLU A 104 -26.20 -4.29 9.85
CA GLU A 104 -25.95 -4.97 11.12
C GLU A 104 -24.44 -4.97 11.46
N GLN A 105 -24.14 -4.57 12.70
CA GLN A 105 -22.80 -4.51 13.25
C GLN A 105 -22.13 -5.89 13.28
N LYS A 106 -21.16 -6.13 12.42
CA LYS A 106 -20.09 -7.09 12.73
C LYS A 106 -19.05 -6.34 13.54
N LYS A 107 -19.00 -6.61 14.85
CA LYS A 107 -17.94 -6.14 15.76
C LYS A 107 -16.58 -6.54 15.19
N VAL A 108 -15.85 -5.58 14.66
CA VAL A 108 -14.42 -5.70 14.42
C VAL A 108 -13.76 -4.85 15.50
N SER A 109 -13.03 -5.47 16.40
CA SER A 109 -12.41 -4.84 17.58
C SER A 109 -11.30 -3.82 17.26
N LEU A 110 -11.13 -3.44 16.01
CA LEU A 110 -10.18 -2.46 15.53
C LEU A 110 -10.85 -1.15 15.04
N ASP A 111 -12.19 -1.08 15.04
CA ASP A 111 -12.95 0.10 14.58
C ASP A 111 -12.66 1.38 15.40
N GLU A 112 -12.16 1.23 16.63
CA GLU A 112 -11.75 2.34 17.48
C GLU A 112 -10.36 2.91 17.11
N VAL A 113 -9.58 2.21 16.30
CA VAL A 113 -8.19 2.59 15.99
C VAL A 113 -8.08 3.40 14.69
N PHE A 114 -8.99 3.17 13.72
CA PHE A 114 -9.01 3.89 12.45
C PHE A 114 -10.16 4.88 12.38
N LEU A 115 -9.87 6.13 12.71
CA LEU A 115 -10.83 7.24 12.61
C LEU A 115 -10.70 7.89 11.22
N PHE A 116 -11.34 7.32 10.20
CA PHE A 116 -11.51 8.01 8.92
C PHE A 116 -12.65 9.04 9.01
N SER A 117 -12.43 10.24 8.47
CA SER A 117 -13.55 11.10 8.12
C SER A 117 -14.30 10.49 6.92
N GLU A 118 -15.59 10.84 6.75
CA GLU A 118 -16.39 10.41 5.59
C GLU A 118 -15.67 10.72 4.28
N GLN A 119 -15.17 11.94 4.16
CA GLN A 119 -14.46 12.39 2.97
C GLN A 119 -13.23 11.54 2.68
N GLN A 120 -12.47 11.14 3.70
CA GLN A 120 -11.28 10.29 3.54
C GLN A 120 -11.66 8.88 3.09
N ALA A 121 -12.73 8.32 3.63
CA ALA A 121 -13.23 7.00 3.21
C ALA A 121 -13.67 7.03 1.75
N ASP A 122 -14.44 8.04 1.35
CA ASP A 122 -14.92 8.20 -0.03
C ASP A 122 -13.76 8.45 -1.01
N GLU A 123 -12.77 9.29 -0.66
CA GLU A 123 -11.56 9.51 -1.46
C GLU A 123 -10.77 8.21 -1.65
N LEU A 124 -10.61 7.43 -0.60
CA LEU A 124 -9.88 6.16 -0.65
C LEU A 124 -10.59 5.14 -1.55
N LEU A 125 -11.92 5.05 -1.44
CA LEU A 125 -12.74 4.19 -2.30
C LEU A 125 -12.71 4.63 -3.76
N ALA A 126 -12.77 5.93 -4.03
CA ALA A 126 -12.66 6.48 -5.39
C ALA A 126 -11.32 6.12 -6.05
N VAL A 127 -10.20 6.26 -5.30
CA VAL A 127 -8.87 5.88 -5.78
C VAL A 127 -8.78 4.37 -6.02
N ASP A 128 -9.38 3.55 -5.14
CA ASP A 128 -9.42 2.09 -5.30
C ASP A 128 -10.18 1.68 -6.57
N ASP A 129 -11.35 2.27 -6.80
CA ASP A 129 -12.18 1.99 -7.97
C ASP A 129 -11.48 2.39 -9.28
N SER A 130 -10.86 3.58 -9.31
CA SER A 130 -10.09 4.05 -10.47
C SER A 130 -8.89 3.16 -10.75
N LEU A 131 -8.16 2.72 -9.72
CA LEU A 131 -7.02 1.84 -9.88
C LEU A 131 -7.43 0.43 -10.33
N ASN A 132 -8.58 -0.08 -9.87
CA ASN A 132 -9.15 -1.34 -10.33
C ASN A 132 -9.58 -1.27 -11.81
N LEU A 133 -10.09 -0.10 -12.24
CA LEU A 133 -10.42 0.13 -13.65
C LEU A 133 -9.14 0.18 -14.52
N LEU A 134 -8.12 0.91 -14.07
CA LEU A 134 -6.81 0.94 -14.72
C LEU A 134 -6.21 -0.47 -14.84
N ALA A 135 -6.33 -1.30 -13.80
CA ALA A 135 -5.82 -2.66 -13.80
C ALA A 135 -6.49 -3.56 -14.85
N LYS A 136 -7.76 -3.30 -15.21
CA LYS A 136 -8.45 -4.00 -16.31
C LYS A 136 -7.96 -3.55 -17.68
N MET A 137 -7.55 -2.29 -17.82
CA MET A 137 -7.09 -1.70 -19.08
C MET A 137 -5.61 -1.98 -19.33
N ASP A 138 -4.77 -1.72 -18.33
CA ASP A 138 -3.32 -1.96 -18.36
C ASP A 138 -2.84 -2.42 -16.96
N PRO A 139 -2.75 -3.75 -16.75
CA PRO A 139 -2.32 -4.32 -15.47
C PRO A 139 -0.92 -3.87 -15.04
N ARG A 140 -0.01 -3.62 -16.01
CA ARG A 140 1.36 -3.19 -15.70
C ARG A 140 1.38 -1.76 -15.20
N GLN A 141 0.63 -0.85 -15.81
CA GLN A 141 0.51 0.54 -15.35
C GLN A 141 -0.11 0.59 -13.94
N ALA A 142 -1.17 -0.18 -13.68
CA ALA A 142 -1.74 -0.28 -12.35
C ALA A 142 -0.72 -0.79 -11.33
N ARG A 143 0.09 -1.80 -11.70
CA ARG A 143 1.14 -2.31 -10.84
C ARG A 143 2.25 -1.30 -10.58
N VAL A 144 2.63 -0.49 -11.57
CA VAL A 144 3.55 0.63 -11.39
C VAL A 144 3.01 1.62 -10.37
N VAL A 145 1.70 1.95 -10.43
CA VAL A 145 1.06 2.83 -9.44
C VAL A 145 1.12 2.21 -8.04
N GLU A 146 0.80 0.93 -7.90
CA GLU A 146 0.88 0.24 -6.61
C GLU A 146 2.28 0.32 -6.01
N LEU A 147 3.31 0.01 -6.78
CA LEU A 147 4.69 0.00 -6.30
C LEU A 147 5.21 1.42 -6.00
N ARG A 148 4.93 2.38 -6.87
CA ARG A 148 5.43 3.76 -6.72
C ARG A 148 4.65 4.57 -5.69
N PHE A 149 3.33 4.51 -5.75
CA PHE A 149 2.46 5.34 -4.93
C PHE A 149 2.15 4.70 -3.58
N PHE A 150 1.83 3.41 -3.59
CA PHE A 150 1.42 2.72 -2.37
C PHE A 150 2.60 2.06 -1.63
N ALA A 151 3.59 1.49 -2.32
CA ALA A 151 4.77 0.91 -1.69
C ALA A 151 5.92 1.91 -1.49
N GLY A 152 5.86 3.10 -2.11
CA GLY A 152 6.93 4.10 -2.00
C GLY A 152 8.25 3.68 -2.65
N LEU A 153 8.24 2.64 -3.50
CA LEU A 153 9.47 2.15 -4.15
C LEU A 153 10.03 3.19 -5.13
N SER A 154 11.34 3.24 -5.26
CA SER A 154 12.02 4.01 -6.29
C SER A 154 11.69 3.48 -7.69
N VAL A 155 12.03 4.24 -8.73
CA VAL A 155 11.87 3.79 -10.13
C VAL A 155 12.67 2.52 -10.37
N GLU A 156 13.86 2.44 -9.82
CA GLU A 156 14.81 1.36 -9.94
C GLU A 156 14.29 0.08 -9.26
N GLU A 157 13.81 0.20 -8.02
CA GLU A 157 13.19 -0.91 -7.27
C GLU A 157 11.89 -1.41 -7.94
N ALA A 158 11.05 -0.51 -8.45
CA ALA A 158 9.86 -0.88 -9.18
C ALA A 158 10.19 -1.57 -10.52
N ALA A 159 11.26 -1.15 -11.19
CA ALA A 159 11.75 -1.79 -12.41
C ALA A 159 12.25 -3.21 -12.15
N GLU A 160 13.01 -3.40 -11.07
CA GLU A 160 13.47 -4.71 -10.60
C GLU A 160 12.27 -5.62 -10.28
N ALA A 161 11.32 -5.14 -9.47
CA ALA A 161 10.14 -5.91 -9.08
C ALA A 161 9.25 -6.33 -10.25
N LEU A 162 9.23 -5.53 -11.33
CA LEU A 162 8.41 -5.79 -12.53
C LEU A 162 9.18 -6.50 -13.65
N GLY A 163 10.51 -6.65 -13.54
CA GLY A 163 11.34 -7.19 -14.60
C GLY A 163 11.36 -6.32 -15.87
N VAL A 164 11.27 -4.99 -15.73
CA VAL A 164 11.25 -4.03 -16.83
C VAL A 164 12.36 -2.98 -16.68
N SER A 165 12.56 -2.15 -17.71
CA SER A 165 13.55 -1.07 -17.61
C SER A 165 13.03 0.11 -16.76
N PRO A 166 13.92 0.88 -16.08
CA PRO A 166 13.55 2.12 -15.37
C PRO A 166 12.85 3.14 -16.29
N LYS A 167 13.23 3.18 -17.57
CA LYS A 167 12.57 4.03 -18.58
C LYS A 167 11.11 3.62 -18.81
N THR A 168 10.82 2.31 -18.80
CA THR A 168 9.46 1.78 -18.91
C THR A 168 8.63 2.20 -17.70
N VAL A 169 9.17 2.05 -16.49
CA VAL A 169 8.50 2.48 -15.25
C VAL A 169 8.17 3.99 -15.28
N LYS A 170 9.14 4.83 -15.67
CA LYS A 170 8.92 6.30 -15.78
C LYS A 170 7.79 6.63 -16.74
N ARG A 171 7.77 5.99 -17.91
CA ARG A 171 6.71 6.20 -18.91
C ARG A 171 5.35 5.74 -18.40
N ASP A 172 5.28 4.51 -17.89
CA ASP A 172 4.03 3.90 -17.42
C ASP A 172 3.48 4.67 -16.22
N TRP A 173 4.35 5.15 -15.33
CA TRP A 173 3.97 6.03 -14.23
C TRP A 173 3.35 7.35 -14.70
N ALA A 174 3.97 8.02 -15.67
CA ALA A 174 3.46 9.28 -16.20
C ALA A 174 2.08 9.13 -16.84
N VAL A 175 1.89 8.06 -17.65
CA VAL A 175 0.62 7.76 -18.31
C VAL A 175 -0.45 7.37 -17.29
N ALA A 176 -0.14 6.45 -16.39
CA ALA A 176 -1.07 5.99 -15.36
C ALA A 176 -1.54 7.14 -14.45
N LYS A 177 -0.61 8.03 -14.06
CA LYS A 177 -0.93 9.19 -13.23
C LYS A 177 -1.85 10.17 -13.95
N ALA A 178 -1.58 10.48 -15.22
CA ALA A 178 -2.43 11.36 -16.02
C ALA A 178 -3.84 10.77 -16.19
N TRP A 179 -3.93 9.47 -16.46
CA TRP A 179 -5.20 8.77 -16.61
C TRP A 179 -6.01 8.76 -15.30
N LEU A 180 -5.37 8.41 -14.17
CA LEU A 180 -6.02 8.41 -12.86
C LEU A 180 -6.56 9.80 -12.48
N TYR A 181 -5.80 10.86 -12.78
CA TYR A 181 -6.29 12.24 -12.55
C TYR A 181 -7.53 12.55 -13.36
N ALA A 182 -7.55 12.16 -14.64
CA ALA A 182 -8.70 12.39 -15.51
C ALA A 182 -9.94 11.64 -14.98
N ASP A 183 -9.79 10.34 -14.65
CA ASP A 183 -10.87 9.49 -14.16
C ASP A 183 -11.43 9.99 -12.83
N LEU A 184 -10.56 10.34 -11.86
CA LEU A 184 -10.97 10.85 -10.55
C LEU A 184 -11.69 12.21 -10.66
N LYS A 185 -11.23 13.09 -11.54
CA LYS A 185 -11.88 14.37 -11.79
C LYS A 185 -13.25 14.19 -12.44
N GLU A 186 -13.35 13.36 -13.46
CA GLU A 186 -14.59 13.13 -14.22
C GLU A 186 -15.65 12.42 -13.38
N ARG A 187 -15.26 11.34 -12.68
CA ARG A 187 -16.22 10.48 -11.96
C ARG A 187 -16.55 10.96 -10.56
N TYR A 188 -15.62 11.66 -9.90
CA TYR A 188 -15.77 12.02 -8.48
C TYR A 188 -15.60 13.52 -8.21
N GLY A 189 -15.30 14.33 -9.23
CA GLY A 189 -15.08 15.77 -9.07
C GLY A 189 -13.84 16.12 -8.23
N MET A 190 -12.89 15.18 -8.08
CA MET A 190 -11.72 15.35 -7.24
C MET A 190 -10.62 16.12 -7.96
N ASP A 191 -10.08 17.17 -7.34
CA ASP A 191 -8.95 17.92 -7.90
C ASP A 191 -7.61 17.18 -7.72
N ALA A 192 -6.73 17.37 -8.71
CA ALA A 192 -5.40 16.73 -8.77
C ALA A 192 -4.50 16.99 -7.55
N ALA A 193 -4.76 18.04 -6.77
CA ALA A 193 -4.05 18.38 -5.54
C ALA A 193 -4.10 17.22 -4.51
N ALA A 194 -5.17 16.42 -4.51
CA ALA A 194 -5.33 15.27 -3.65
C ALA A 194 -4.28 14.16 -3.86
N MET A 195 -3.71 14.06 -5.08
CA MET A 195 -2.67 13.07 -5.42
C MET A 195 -1.26 13.66 -5.59
N GLY A 196 -1.13 14.96 -5.84
CA GLY A 196 0.15 15.60 -6.21
C GLY A 196 1.09 15.88 -5.05
N GLU A 197 0.58 16.18 -3.87
CA GLU A 197 1.40 16.56 -2.71
C GLU A 197 2.15 15.40 -2.02
N ARG A 198 1.91 14.16 -2.46
CA ARG A 198 2.55 12.97 -1.88
C ARG A 198 3.99 12.71 -2.37
N GLN A 199 4.50 13.49 -3.34
CA GLN A 199 5.78 13.20 -4.00
C GLN A 199 6.85 14.28 -3.88
N SER A 200 6.61 15.40 -3.19
CA SER A 200 7.60 16.47 -3.09
C SER A 200 8.60 16.32 -1.94
N THR A 201 8.67 15.15 -1.28
CA THR A 201 9.58 14.96 -0.14
C THR A 201 10.22 13.55 -0.17
N ILE A 202 10.84 13.19 -1.29
CA ILE A 202 11.89 12.14 -1.34
C ILE A 202 12.97 12.60 -2.32
#